data_9484e7dd8566f039debbaf6f1de0f07b
#
_entry.id   9484e7dd8566f039debbaf6f1de0f07b
#
_cell.length_a   1.000
_cell.length_b   1.000
_cell.length_c   1.000
_cell.angle_alpha   90.00
_cell.angle_beta   90.00
_cell.angle_gamma   90.00
#
_symmetry.space_group_name_H-M   'P 1'
#
loop_
_entity.id
_entity.type
_entity.pdbx_description
1 polymer ?
#
loop_
_entity_poly.entity_id
_entity_poly.type
_entity_poly.pdbx_seq_one_letter_code
_entity_poly.pdbx_strand_id
1 'polypeptide(L)'
;VAAIHVAALSLLESQGMKVLSPIARKRYAQAGATVDEDTQVVRIDRGLVAKALATTPSEFTFQALDPEFNVKVGGKNVCLAPTSGPPNIMDIHHGRRAGTFEDFCNLMKLSQSFDVIHTLGGAVEPQDVPVHLRHYETTRSMLLLSDKAPFIFSRGSQQIADCFELIRIAHQVSAEEFKQKPYVWTVINTNSPLQLDIPMAEGIIDFAEAGQVLIITPFTLAGAMAPVTITGALTLAHAEALAGITLAQSVRPGTPILYGSFTSNVDMKSGSPAFGTPEYVKAAFGAGQLARYIKVPWRSSSATASNTPDAQAAYEAQM
;
A
#
# COMPACT_ATOMS: atom_id res chain seq x y z
N VAL A 1 -19.95 -5.61 -9.31
CA VAL A 1 -19.34 -5.23 -8.03
C VAL A 1 -19.85 -6.16 -6.93
N ALA A 2 -21.15 -6.18 -6.61
CA ALA A 2 -21.70 -7.01 -5.53
C ALA A 2 -21.35 -8.50 -5.68
N ALA A 3 -21.46 -9.08 -6.87
CA ALA A 3 -21.12 -10.49 -7.12
C ALA A 3 -19.62 -10.77 -6.84
N ILE A 4 -18.71 -9.86 -7.21
CA ILE A 4 -17.28 -9.96 -6.91
C ILE A 4 -17.06 -9.94 -5.39
N HIS A 5 -17.73 -9.04 -4.68
CA HIS A 5 -17.63 -8.96 -3.22
C HIS A 5 -18.13 -10.24 -2.54
N VAL A 6 -19.28 -10.76 -2.93
CA VAL A 6 -19.81 -12.02 -2.40
C VAL A 6 -18.86 -13.20 -2.68
N ALA A 7 -18.32 -13.29 -3.90
CA ALA A 7 -17.37 -14.33 -4.27
C ALA A 7 -16.07 -14.23 -3.45
N ALA A 8 -15.56 -13.03 -3.22
CA ALA A 8 -14.37 -12.80 -2.38
C ALA A 8 -14.61 -13.22 -0.91
N LEU A 9 -15.77 -12.91 -0.35
CA LEU A 9 -16.16 -13.38 0.99
C LEU A 9 -16.23 -14.91 1.04
N SER A 10 -16.87 -15.55 0.06
CA SER A 10 -16.94 -17.02 -0.03
C SER A 10 -15.55 -17.65 -0.16
N LEU A 11 -14.62 -16.99 -0.86
CA LEU A 11 -13.25 -17.44 -0.99
C LEU A 11 -12.52 -17.41 0.38
N LEU A 12 -12.69 -16.33 1.15
CA LEU A 12 -12.11 -16.21 2.50
C LEU A 12 -12.73 -17.21 3.51
N GLU A 13 -14.02 -17.53 3.38
CA GLU A 13 -14.70 -18.50 4.23
C GLU A 13 -14.30 -19.93 3.92
N SER A 14 -14.20 -20.30 2.64
CA SER A 14 -13.98 -21.68 2.21
C SER A 14 -12.50 -22.05 2.08
N GLN A 15 -11.72 -21.24 1.37
CA GLN A 15 -10.30 -21.47 1.16
C GLN A 15 -9.45 -20.80 2.26
N GLY A 16 -9.81 -19.58 2.64
CA GLY A 16 -9.04 -18.76 3.55
C GLY A 16 -7.80 -18.16 2.90
N MET A 17 -6.91 -17.66 3.73
CA MET A 17 -5.63 -17.06 3.35
C MET A 17 -4.49 -17.68 4.14
N LYS A 18 -3.40 -18.08 3.50
CA LYS A 18 -2.20 -18.56 4.17
C LYS A 18 -1.46 -17.38 4.79
N VAL A 19 -1.34 -17.34 6.12
CA VAL A 19 -0.71 -16.26 6.88
C VAL A 19 0.55 -16.82 7.56
N LEU A 20 1.72 -16.41 7.09
CA LEU A 20 2.99 -16.99 7.55
C LEU A 20 3.38 -16.51 8.95
N SER A 21 3.00 -15.29 9.37
CA SER A 21 3.28 -14.76 10.70
C SER A 21 2.42 -15.45 11.78
N PRO A 22 3.02 -16.13 12.79
CA PRO A 22 2.29 -16.68 13.91
C PRO A 22 1.64 -15.59 14.78
N ILE A 23 2.23 -14.39 14.82
CA ILE A 23 1.67 -13.25 15.55
C ILE A 23 0.36 -12.82 14.89
N ALA A 24 0.35 -12.70 13.55
CA ALA A 24 -0.86 -12.34 12.81
C ALA A 24 -1.94 -13.42 12.91
N ARG A 25 -1.59 -14.72 12.83
CA ARG A 25 -2.55 -15.81 13.05
C ARG A 25 -3.20 -15.73 14.42
N LYS A 26 -2.40 -15.45 15.46
CA LYS A 26 -2.93 -15.24 16.82
C LYS A 26 -3.91 -14.07 16.88
N ARG A 27 -3.62 -12.95 16.22
CA ARG A 27 -4.54 -11.79 16.13
C ARG A 27 -5.85 -12.15 15.43
N TYR A 28 -5.78 -12.88 14.33
CA TYR A 28 -6.97 -13.36 13.63
C TYR A 28 -7.81 -14.30 14.51
N ALA A 29 -7.19 -15.26 15.20
CA ALA A 29 -7.87 -16.17 16.12
C ALA A 29 -8.57 -15.41 17.26
N GLN A 30 -7.91 -14.43 17.85
CA GLN A 30 -8.49 -13.56 18.88
C GLN A 30 -9.68 -12.74 18.37
N ALA A 31 -9.68 -12.38 17.10
CA ALA A 31 -10.78 -11.67 16.45
C ALA A 31 -11.97 -12.58 16.09
N GLY A 32 -11.80 -13.90 16.15
CA GLY A 32 -12.84 -14.89 15.86
C GLY A 32 -12.70 -15.60 14.50
N ALA A 33 -11.58 -15.44 13.79
CA ALA A 33 -11.28 -16.22 12.60
C ALA A 33 -10.90 -17.68 12.96
N THR A 34 -11.15 -18.61 12.06
CA THR A 34 -10.70 -20.00 12.20
C THR A 34 -9.29 -20.13 11.68
N VAL A 35 -8.37 -20.57 12.54
CA VAL A 35 -6.95 -20.76 12.21
C VAL A 35 -6.59 -22.24 12.25
N ASP A 36 -5.98 -22.70 11.17
CA ASP A 36 -5.35 -24.01 11.07
C ASP A 36 -3.82 -23.77 11.15
N GLU A 37 -3.22 -24.12 12.28
CA GLU A 37 -1.79 -23.89 12.50
C GLU A 37 -0.90 -24.84 11.69
N ASP A 38 -1.37 -26.04 11.35
CA ASP A 38 -0.59 -27.02 10.56
C ASP A 38 -0.41 -26.52 9.12
N THR A 39 -1.47 -25.99 8.53
CA THR A 39 -1.46 -25.43 7.18
C THR A 39 -1.19 -23.93 7.12
N GLN A 40 -1.21 -23.24 8.27
CA GLN A 40 -1.10 -21.80 8.42
C GLN A 40 -2.25 -21.02 7.72
N VAL A 41 -3.36 -21.67 7.50
CA VAL A 41 -4.53 -21.09 6.81
C VAL A 41 -5.45 -20.45 7.82
N VAL A 42 -5.84 -19.22 7.53
CA VAL A 42 -6.82 -18.43 8.28
C VAL A 42 -8.09 -18.30 7.43
N ARG A 43 -9.20 -18.82 7.92
CA ARG A 43 -10.53 -18.63 7.31
C ARG A 43 -11.26 -17.52 8.05
N ILE A 44 -11.78 -16.57 7.27
CA ILE A 44 -12.36 -15.34 7.79
C ILE A 44 -13.84 -15.34 7.44
N ASP A 45 -14.69 -15.39 8.45
CA ASP A 45 -16.13 -15.30 8.30
C ASP A 45 -16.56 -13.92 7.78
N ARG A 46 -17.58 -13.87 6.93
CA ARG A 46 -18.11 -12.60 6.36
C ARG A 46 -18.58 -11.61 7.43
N GLY A 47 -19.06 -12.10 8.57
CA GLY A 47 -19.46 -11.25 9.70
C GLY A 47 -18.27 -10.56 10.31
N LEU A 48 -17.10 -11.22 10.41
CA LEU A 48 -15.86 -10.61 10.86
C LEU A 48 -15.36 -9.56 9.86
N VAL A 49 -15.42 -9.82 8.56
CA VAL A 49 -15.11 -8.84 7.51
C VAL A 49 -16.03 -7.62 7.61
N ALA A 50 -17.34 -7.85 7.75
CA ALA A 50 -18.32 -6.77 7.88
C ALA A 50 -18.06 -5.89 9.13
N LYS A 51 -17.72 -6.52 10.25
CA LYS A 51 -17.34 -5.81 11.48
C LYS A 51 -16.06 -4.96 11.28
N ALA A 52 -15.06 -5.47 10.59
CA ALA A 52 -13.84 -4.73 10.26
C ALA A 52 -14.14 -3.54 9.34
N LEU A 53 -14.93 -3.74 8.29
CA LEU A 53 -15.33 -2.66 7.39
C LEU A 53 -16.13 -1.57 8.10
N ALA A 54 -16.97 -1.91 9.06
CA ALA A 54 -17.77 -0.95 9.84
C ALA A 54 -16.90 -0.02 10.71
N THR A 55 -15.70 -0.43 11.08
CA THR A 55 -14.76 0.39 11.87
C THR A 55 -13.72 1.12 11.00
N THR A 56 -13.61 0.77 9.73
CA THR A 56 -12.65 1.42 8.82
C THR A 56 -13.12 2.82 8.46
N PRO A 57 -12.32 3.88 8.72
CA PRO A 57 -12.71 5.24 8.41
C PRO A 57 -12.78 5.47 6.89
N SER A 58 -13.87 6.10 6.43
CA SER A 58 -14.04 6.50 5.03
C SER A 58 -13.26 7.75 4.64
N GLU A 59 -12.82 8.53 5.63
CA GLU A 59 -12.04 9.75 5.46
C GLU A 59 -11.07 9.90 6.65
N PHE A 60 -9.91 10.48 6.40
CA PHE A 60 -8.93 10.87 7.42
C PHE A 60 -8.03 12.00 6.90
N THR A 61 -7.20 12.58 7.76
CA THR A 61 -6.30 13.67 7.36
C THR A 61 -4.88 13.36 7.77
N PHE A 62 -3.96 13.27 6.79
CA PHE A 62 -2.52 13.22 7.06
C PHE A 62 -2.06 14.50 7.75
N GLN A 63 -1.24 14.33 8.78
CA GLN A 63 -0.53 15.42 9.41
C GLN A 63 0.85 15.55 8.74
N ALA A 64 1.10 16.69 8.16
CA ALA A 64 2.39 17.08 7.59
C ALA A 64 3.22 17.83 8.63
N LEU A 65 4.52 18.04 8.39
CA LEU A 65 5.37 18.84 9.27
C LEU A 65 4.89 20.29 9.32
N ASP A 66 4.58 20.88 8.17
CA ASP A 66 3.86 22.13 8.09
C ASP A 66 2.36 21.83 7.92
N PRO A 67 1.49 22.32 8.82
CA PRO A 67 0.03 22.09 8.73
C PRO A 67 -0.62 22.57 7.43
N GLU A 68 0.01 23.47 6.67
CA GLU A 68 -0.48 23.89 5.35
C GLU A 68 -0.46 22.74 4.34
N PHE A 69 0.40 21.75 4.53
CA PHE A 69 0.47 20.55 3.71
C PHE A 69 -0.36 19.38 4.26
N ASN A 70 -1.23 19.61 5.24
CA ASN A 70 -2.16 18.57 5.71
C ASN A 70 -3.09 18.13 4.58
N VAL A 71 -3.27 16.82 4.41
CA VAL A 71 -4.01 16.27 3.28
C VAL A 71 -5.20 15.45 3.76
N LYS A 72 -6.40 15.87 3.35
CA LYS A 72 -7.61 15.08 3.55
C LYS A 72 -7.72 14.00 2.48
N VAL A 73 -7.86 12.75 2.92
CA VAL A 73 -8.01 11.55 2.09
C VAL A 73 -9.41 10.99 2.23
N GLY A 74 -9.97 10.52 1.12
CA GLY A 74 -11.33 9.96 1.07
C GLY A 74 -12.37 10.95 0.56
N GLY A 75 -13.63 10.53 0.50
CA GLY A 75 -14.72 11.32 -0.05
C GLY A 75 -14.51 11.68 -1.51
N LYS A 76 -14.46 12.98 -1.81
CA LYS A 76 -14.20 13.53 -3.16
C LYS A 76 -12.78 14.09 -3.33
N ASN A 77 -11.93 13.90 -2.32
CA ASN A 77 -10.56 14.43 -2.37
C ASN A 77 -9.66 13.50 -3.20
N VAL A 78 -8.76 14.11 -3.96
CA VAL A 78 -7.69 13.42 -4.70
C VAL A 78 -6.36 13.77 -4.05
N CYS A 79 -5.59 12.75 -3.68
CA CYS A 79 -4.26 12.90 -3.14
C CYS A 79 -3.26 12.27 -4.13
N LEU A 80 -2.30 13.04 -4.60
CA LEU A 80 -1.25 12.58 -5.51
C LEU A 80 0.04 12.36 -4.74
N ALA A 81 0.67 11.22 -4.99
CA ALA A 81 1.96 10.83 -4.43
C ALA A 81 2.87 10.29 -5.53
N PRO A 82 4.18 10.52 -5.46
CA PRO A 82 5.13 9.91 -6.40
C PRO A 82 5.21 8.39 -6.16
N THR A 83 5.80 7.70 -7.14
CA THR A 83 6.06 6.26 -7.05
C THR A 83 7.04 5.91 -5.94
N SER A 84 7.09 4.63 -5.57
CA SER A 84 7.94 4.16 -4.47
C SER A 84 8.65 2.87 -4.85
N GLY A 85 9.94 2.80 -4.55
CA GLY A 85 10.70 1.56 -4.42
C GLY A 85 11.43 1.01 -5.64
N PRO A 86 11.50 1.65 -6.83
CA PRO A 86 12.35 1.11 -7.88
C PRO A 86 13.83 1.22 -7.46
N PRO A 87 14.65 0.18 -7.73
CA PRO A 87 16.09 0.22 -7.44
C PRO A 87 16.89 1.02 -8.48
N ASN A 88 16.25 1.35 -9.60
CA ASN A 88 16.87 2.07 -10.71
C ASN A 88 16.17 3.40 -10.96
N ILE A 89 16.94 4.35 -11.45
CA ILE A 89 16.47 5.63 -11.97
C ILE A 89 16.80 5.72 -13.46
N MET A 90 16.07 6.54 -14.16
CA MET A 90 16.32 6.85 -15.57
C MET A 90 16.26 8.35 -15.77
N ASP A 91 17.28 8.90 -16.41
CA ASP A 91 17.31 10.30 -16.83
C ASP A 91 17.76 10.42 -18.30
N ILE A 92 17.54 11.60 -18.89
CA ILE A 92 17.81 11.84 -20.31
C ILE A 92 19.30 11.87 -20.68
N HIS A 93 20.18 12.07 -19.69
CA HIS A 93 21.62 12.20 -19.93
C HIS A 93 22.37 10.89 -19.75
N HIS A 94 21.95 10.09 -18.76
CA HIS A 94 22.68 8.88 -18.32
C HIS A 94 21.92 7.58 -18.59
N GLY A 95 20.67 7.68 -19.07
CA GLY A 95 19.82 6.51 -19.27
C GLY A 95 19.46 5.82 -17.93
N ARG A 96 19.23 4.50 -18.01
CA ARG A 96 18.88 3.69 -16.82
C ARG A 96 20.13 3.29 -16.06
N ARG A 97 20.15 3.59 -14.75
CA ARG A 97 21.21 3.24 -13.82
C ARG A 97 20.69 2.93 -12.43
N ALA A 98 21.52 2.37 -11.57
CA ALA A 98 21.19 2.20 -10.17
C ALA A 98 20.93 3.59 -9.51
N GLY A 99 19.91 3.66 -8.68
CA GLY A 99 19.60 4.87 -7.94
C GLY A 99 20.59 5.12 -6.81
N THR A 100 20.94 6.38 -6.58
CA THR A 100 21.82 6.81 -5.51
C THR A 100 21.06 7.56 -4.43
N PHE A 101 21.70 7.79 -3.29
CA PHE A 101 21.15 8.63 -2.22
C PHE A 101 20.97 10.09 -2.66
N GLU A 102 21.85 10.58 -3.51
CA GLU A 102 21.71 11.92 -4.12
C GLU A 102 20.46 11.99 -5.00
N ASP A 103 20.20 10.97 -5.83
CA ASP A 103 18.98 10.90 -6.62
C ASP A 103 17.74 10.91 -5.74
N PHE A 104 17.75 10.12 -4.66
CA PHE A 104 16.67 10.10 -3.69
C PHE A 104 16.41 11.52 -3.13
N CYS A 105 17.45 12.19 -2.65
CA CYS A 105 17.33 13.55 -2.12
C CYS A 105 16.82 14.56 -3.15
N ASN A 106 17.27 14.46 -4.40
CA ASN A 106 16.83 15.33 -5.48
C ASN A 106 15.34 15.09 -5.82
N LEU A 107 14.89 13.85 -5.81
CA LEU A 107 13.47 13.52 -5.99
C LEU A 107 12.59 14.00 -4.82
N MET A 108 13.11 14.03 -3.58
CA MET A 108 12.40 14.61 -2.43
C MET A 108 12.24 16.12 -2.59
N LYS A 109 13.31 16.84 -2.94
CA LYS A 109 13.26 18.29 -3.23
C LYS A 109 12.31 18.61 -4.37
N LEU A 110 12.34 17.80 -5.43
CA LEU A 110 11.42 17.95 -6.57
C LEU A 110 9.97 17.74 -6.13
N SER A 111 9.69 16.70 -5.33
CA SER A 111 8.35 16.43 -4.80
C SER A 111 7.84 17.55 -3.89
N GLN A 112 8.72 18.18 -3.11
CA GLN A 112 8.38 19.34 -2.29
C GLN A 112 8.02 20.56 -3.16
N SER A 113 8.70 20.77 -4.28
CA SER A 113 8.54 21.96 -5.13
C SER A 113 7.22 21.98 -5.94
N PHE A 114 6.48 20.86 -6.01
CA PHE A 114 5.21 20.78 -6.74
C PHE A 114 4.02 20.76 -5.79
N ASP A 115 3.16 21.77 -5.86
CA ASP A 115 1.93 21.85 -5.06
C ASP A 115 0.97 20.71 -5.35
N VAL A 116 0.99 20.17 -6.58
CA VAL A 116 0.16 19.04 -6.99
C VAL A 116 0.56 17.73 -6.33
N ILE A 117 1.76 17.61 -5.82
CA ILE A 117 2.20 16.46 -5.04
C ILE A 117 1.83 16.70 -3.56
N HIS A 118 0.95 15.87 -3.03
CA HIS A 118 0.36 16.09 -1.70
C HIS A 118 1.09 15.33 -0.58
N THR A 119 1.65 14.15 -0.88
CA THR A 119 2.43 13.35 0.07
C THR A 119 3.70 12.85 -0.59
N LEU A 120 4.71 12.50 0.21
CA LEU A 120 5.92 11.89 -0.34
C LEU A 120 5.65 10.41 -0.68
N GLY A 121 6.35 9.92 -1.70
CA GLY A 121 6.53 8.49 -1.97
C GLY A 121 7.95 8.06 -1.62
N GLY A 122 8.23 6.76 -1.73
CA GLY A 122 9.58 6.23 -1.46
C GLY A 122 10.61 6.53 -2.56
N ALA A 123 10.21 7.18 -3.64
CA ALA A 123 11.04 7.50 -4.80
C ALA A 123 11.94 6.32 -5.24
N VAL A 124 13.17 6.61 -5.71
CA VAL A 124 14.16 5.58 -5.98
C VAL A 124 14.79 5.05 -4.69
N GLU A 125 14.99 3.74 -4.59
CA GLU A 125 15.68 3.15 -3.45
C GLU A 125 17.20 3.30 -3.63
N PRO A 126 17.92 4.03 -2.74
CA PRO A 126 19.36 4.25 -2.90
C PRO A 126 20.16 2.96 -2.75
N GLN A 127 20.93 2.61 -3.78
CA GLN A 127 21.72 1.36 -3.81
C GLN A 127 23.13 1.54 -3.22
N ASP A 128 23.57 2.77 -3.04
CA ASP A 128 24.85 3.18 -2.44
C ASP A 128 24.77 3.32 -0.91
N VAL A 129 23.59 3.21 -0.31
CA VAL A 129 23.41 3.19 1.15
C VAL A 129 23.29 1.75 1.64
N PRO A 130 24.06 1.34 2.67
CA PRO A 130 23.94 0.01 3.26
C PRO A 130 22.52 -0.31 3.69
N VAL A 131 22.05 -1.54 3.41
CA VAL A 131 20.63 -1.93 3.60
C VAL A 131 20.13 -1.68 5.03
N HIS A 132 20.97 -1.95 6.04
CA HIS A 132 20.61 -1.79 7.47
C HIS A 132 20.55 -0.33 7.92
N LEU A 133 21.10 0.62 7.15
CA LEU A 133 21.05 2.07 7.44
C LEU A 133 20.05 2.80 6.54
N ARG A 134 19.60 2.17 5.47
CA ARG A 134 18.82 2.80 4.41
C ARG A 134 17.53 3.44 4.92
N HIS A 135 16.81 2.80 5.82
CA HIS A 135 15.58 3.33 6.40
C HIS A 135 15.82 4.60 7.25
N TYR A 136 16.97 4.69 7.95
CA TYR A 136 17.32 5.90 8.69
C TYR A 136 17.60 7.06 7.74
N GLU A 137 18.46 6.85 6.75
CA GLU A 137 18.89 7.90 5.82
C GLU A 137 17.74 8.42 4.96
N THR A 138 16.90 7.51 4.45
CA THR A 138 15.75 7.91 3.64
C THR A 138 14.68 8.63 4.46
N THR A 139 14.34 8.13 5.65
CA THR A 139 13.34 8.79 6.51
C THR A 139 13.84 10.15 6.99
N ARG A 140 15.09 10.23 7.46
CA ARG A 140 15.71 11.50 7.86
C ARG A 140 15.69 12.52 6.72
N SER A 141 16.04 12.09 5.50
CA SER A 141 16.07 13.00 4.35
C SER A 141 14.67 13.48 3.95
N MET A 142 13.65 12.63 4.01
CA MET A 142 12.27 13.07 3.79
C MET A 142 11.88 14.18 4.76
N LEU A 143 12.17 14.01 6.04
CA LEU A 143 11.83 14.97 7.10
C LEU A 143 12.63 16.28 7.04
N LEU A 144 13.85 16.27 6.45
CA LEU A 144 14.68 17.46 6.30
C LEU A 144 14.46 18.22 4.99
N LEU A 145 13.97 17.52 3.95
CA LEU A 145 13.87 18.09 2.61
C LEU A 145 12.42 18.38 2.17
N SER A 146 11.45 18.02 3.01
CA SER A 146 10.03 18.24 2.70
C SER A 146 9.20 18.37 3.97
N ASP A 147 8.16 19.19 3.90
CA ASP A 147 7.15 19.37 4.95
C ASP A 147 5.96 18.42 4.80
N LYS A 148 5.90 17.67 3.70
CA LYS A 148 4.78 16.76 3.37
C LYS A 148 4.87 15.44 4.12
N ALA A 149 3.72 14.76 4.30
CA ALA A 149 3.66 13.48 4.99
C ALA A 149 4.55 12.41 4.33
N PRO A 150 5.45 11.75 5.08
CA PRO A 150 6.42 10.80 4.56
C PRO A 150 5.80 9.42 4.28
N PHE A 151 6.49 8.67 3.43
CA PHE A 151 6.30 7.24 3.18
C PHE A 151 7.45 6.44 3.80
N ILE A 152 7.15 5.29 4.40
CA ILE A 152 8.17 4.32 4.82
C ILE A 152 7.84 2.91 4.35
N PHE A 153 8.88 2.10 4.13
CA PHE A 153 8.69 0.69 3.77
C PHE A 153 8.42 -0.18 5.00
N SER A 154 7.51 -1.14 4.86
CA SER A 154 7.29 -2.20 5.84
C SER A 154 8.28 -3.36 5.59
N ARG A 155 9.46 -3.29 6.21
CA ARG A 155 10.54 -4.28 6.03
C ARG A 155 11.06 -4.87 7.34
N GLY A 156 10.18 -4.96 8.33
CA GLY A 156 10.46 -5.49 9.66
C GLY A 156 10.16 -4.49 10.77
N SER A 157 9.66 -5.00 11.88
CA SER A 157 9.13 -4.20 12.99
C SER A 157 10.16 -3.23 13.59
N GLN A 158 11.44 -3.62 13.66
CA GLN A 158 12.48 -2.72 14.18
C GLN A 158 12.68 -1.52 13.26
N GLN A 159 12.76 -1.71 11.94
CA GLN A 159 12.91 -0.61 10.99
C GLN A 159 11.70 0.34 11.00
N ILE A 160 10.50 -0.23 11.15
CA ILE A 160 9.27 0.57 11.29
C ILE A 160 9.32 1.41 12.56
N ALA A 161 9.71 0.81 13.69
CA ALA A 161 9.84 1.51 14.96
C ALA A 161 10.86 2.64 14.91
N ASP A 162 12.02 2.42 14.30
CA ASP A 162 13.05 3.43 14.10
C ASP A 162 12.53 4.62 13.26
N CYS A 163 11.81 4.33 12.17
CA CYS A 163 11.20 5.37 11.33
C CYS A 163 10.11 6.15 12.10
N PHE A 164 9.25 5.46 12.85
CA PHE A 164 8.23 6.12 13.67
C PHE A 164 8.85 7.06 14.71
N GLU A 165 9.95 6.64 15.33
CA GLU A 165 10.66 7.49 16.28
C GLU A 165 11.23 8.75 15.64
N LEU A 166 11.86 8.65 14.46
CA LEU A 166 12.34 9.80 13.71
C LEU A 166 11.19 10.77 13.36
N ILE A 167 10.06 10.25 12.90
CA ILE A 167 8.89 11.05 12.54
C ILE A 167 8.29 11.71 13.79
N ARG A 168 8.20 10.98 14.89
CA ARG A 168 7.71 11.50 16.17
C ARG A 168 8.57 12.65 16.69
N ILE A 169 9.90 12.52 16.61
CA ILE A 169 10.85 13.57 16.99
C ILE A 169 10.67 14.81 16.11
N ALA A 170 10.56 14.62 14.79
CA ALA A 170 10.39 15.73 13.85
C ALA A 170 9.09 16.51 14.09
N HIS A 171 8.00 15.81 14.40
CA HIS A 171 6.71 16.42 14.73
C HIS A 171 6.63 16.93 16.18
N GLN A 172 7.62 16.66 17.03
CA GLN A 172 7.65 17.04 18.45
C GLN A 172 6.43 16.53 19.23
N VAL A 173 5.95 15.32 18.92
CA VAL A 173 4.79 14.71 19.56
C VAL A 173 5.18 13.56 20.46
N SER A 174 4.41 13.33 21.52
CA SER A 174 4.56 12.17 22.39
C SER A 174 4.15 10.88 21.66
N ALA A 175 4.54 9.72 22.21
CA ALA A 175 4.16 8.43 21.68
C ALA A 175 2.63 8.23 21.67
N GLU A 176 1.93 8.79 22.65
CA GLU A 176 0.47 8.71 22.73
C GLU A 176 -0.22 9.64 21.70
N GLU A 177 0.29 10.84 21.49
CA GLU A 177 -0.22 11.76 20.47
C GLU A 177 0.01 11.21 19.06
N PHE A 178 1.18 10.57 18.82
CA PHE A 178 1.49 9.94 17.54
C PHE A 178 0.45 8.89 17.16
N LYS A 179 -0.09 8.15 18.12
CA LYS A 179 -1.13 7.14 17.87
C LYS A 179 -2.50 7.73 17.53
N GLN A 180 -2.74 9.03 17.79
CA GLN A 180 -4.06 9.64 17.61
C GLN A 180 -4.27 10.23 16.21
N LYS A 181 -3.19 10.47 15.47
CA LYS A 181 -3.24 11.11 14.16
C LYS A 181 -2.30 10.39 13.17
N PRO A 182 -2.67 10.31 11.88
CA PRO A 182 -1.81 9.71 10.86
C PRO A 182 -0.75 10.70 10.37
N TYR A 183 0.52 10.35 10.53
CA TYR A 183 1.70 11.12 10.11
C TYR A 183 2.45 10.48 8.96
N VAL A 184 2.26 9.18 8.74
CA VAL A 184 3.04 8.38 7.81
C VAL A 184 2.20 7.27 7.19
N TRP A 185 2.59 6.82 6.02
CA TRP A 185 1.92 5.73 5.34
C TRP A 185 2.89 4.70 4.77
N THR A 186 2.38 3.51 4.56
CA THR A 186 3.09 2.41 3.90
C THR A 186 2.19 1.65 2.93
N VAL A 187 2.80 0.87 2.06
CA VAL A 187 2.10 -0.09 1.18
C VAL A 187 2.36 -1.49 1.67
N ILE A 188 1.29 -2.24 1.84
CA ILE A 188 1.31 -3.67 2.13
C ILE A 188 0.91 -4.44 0.88
N ASN A 189 1.82 -5.22 0.35
CA ASN A 189 1.53 -6.14 -0.75
C ASN A 189 1.28 -7.54 -0.19
N THR A 190 0.24 -8.19 -0.69
CA THR A 190 0.01 -9.61 -0.44
C THR A 190 0.80 -10.46 -1.45
N ASN A 191 1.05 -11.71 -1.11
CA ASN A 191 1.69 -12.66 -2.00
C ASN A 191 0.62 -13.49 -2.70
N SER A 192 0.07 -12.95 -3.80
CA SER A 192 -0.98 -13.66 -4.54
C SER A 192 -0.48 -14.99 -5.13
N PRO A 193 -1.26 -16.07 -5.08
CA PRO A 193 -2.63 -16.12 -4.58
C PRO A 193 -2.74 -16.43 -3.08
N LEU A 194 -3.59 -15.66 -2.39
CA LEU A 194 -4.06 -15.93 -1.02
C LEU A 194 -2.97 -16.20 0.02
N GLN A 195 -1.88 -15.43 0.00
CA GLN A 195 -0.82 -15.55 0.98
C GLN A 195 -0.41 -14.18 1.52
N LEU A 196 -0.03 -14.13 2.80
CA LEU A 196 0.53 -12.96 3.46
C LEU A 196 1.80 -13.39 4.21
N ASP A 197 2.94 -12.82 3.82
CA ASP A 197 4.23 -13.12 4.42
C ASP A 197 4.41 -12.46 5.80
N ILE A 198 5.51 -12.82 6.47
CA ILE A 198 5.79 -12.34 7.81
C ILE A 198 5.98 -10.81 7.84
N PRO A 199 6.87 -10.20 7.02
CA PRO A 199 7.10 -8.76 7.10
C PRO A 199 5.86 -7.92 6.82
N MET A 200 5.02 -8.32 5.84
CA MET A 200 3.81 -7.59 5.50
C MET A 200 2.73 -7.75 6.57
N ALA A 201 2.56 -8.97 7.12
CA ALA A 201 1.61 -9.23 8.18
C ALA A 201 1.96 -8.47 9.47
N GLU A 202 3.23 -8.48 9.86
CA GLU A 202 3.70 -7.76 11.04
C GLU A 202 3.68 -6.24 10.83
N GLY A 203 3.99 -5.79 9.61
CA GLY A 203 3.82 -4.38 9.25
C GLY A 203 2.38 -3.88 9.35
N ILE A 204 1.38 -4.71 9.01
CA ILE A 204 -0.03 -4.36 9.26
C ILE A 204 -0.25 -4.15 10.76
N ILE A 205 0.29 -5.02 11.61
CA ILE A 205 0.13 -4.94 13.06
C ILE A 205 0.80 -3.68 13.60
N ASP A 206 2.06 -3.44 13.24
CA ASP A 206 2.86 -2.30 13.72
C ASP A 206 2.21 -0.95 13.37
N PHE A 207 1.78 -0.80 12.13
CA PHE A 207 1.09 0.42 11.68
C PHE A 207 -0.28 0.59 12.33
N ALA A 208 -1.05 -0.48 12.48
CA ALA A 208 -2.34 -0.44 13.15
C ALA A 208 -2.19 -0.07 14.63
N GLU A 209 -1.26 -0.69 15.38
CA GLU A 209 -0.99 -0.35 16.78
C GLU A 209 -0.56 1.11 16.95
N ALA A 210 0.19 1.64 16.00
CA ALA A 210 0.61 3.04 15.96
C ALA A 210 -0.45 4.00 15.40
N GLY A 211 -1.57 3.51 14.87
CA GLY A 211 -2.62 4.35 14.26
C GLY A 211 -2.20 5.03 12.96
N GLN A 212 -1.20 4.48 12.27
CA GLN A 212 -0.68 5.03 11.03
C GLN A 212 -1.35 4.41 9.80
N VAL A 213 -1.16 5.03 8.63
CA VAL A 213 -1.94 4.70 7.43
C VAL A 213 -1.39 3.47 6.71
N LEU A 214 -2.27 2.54 6.41
CA LEU A 214 -1.99 1.34 5.63
C LEU A 214 -2.66 1.41 4.26
N ILE A 215 -1.91 1.17 3.20
CA ILE A 215 -2.45 0.91 1.87
C ILE A 215 -2.35 -0.58 1.59
N ILE A 216 -3.46 -1.30 1.72
CA ILE A 216 -3.49 -2.74 1.45
C ILE A 216 -3.64 -2.93 -0.06
N THR A 217 -2.56 -3.35 -0.70
CA THR A 217 -2.45 -3.40 -2.17
C THR A 217 -2.03 -4.79 -2.63
N PRO A 218 -2.97 -5.71 -2.89
CA PRO A 218 -2.66 -6.95 -3.57
C PRO A 218 -2.05 -6.70 -4.95
N PHE A 219 -0.96 -7.43 -5.24
CA PHE A 219 -0.33 -7.42 -6.54
C PHE A 219 -0.76 -8.69 -7.29
N THR A 220 -1.77 -8.57 -8.16
CA THR A 220 -2.37 -9.72 -8.84
C THR A 220 -2.17 -9.63 -10.35
N LEU A 221 -1.45 -10.60 -10.91
CA LEU A 221 -1.24 -10.71 -12.35
C LEU A 221 -2.21 -11.75 -12.95
N ALA A 222 -3.20 -11.25 -13.69
CA ALA A 222 -4.16 -12.09 -14.38
C ALA A 222 -3.44 -13.00 -15.41
N GLY A 223 -3.68 -14.29 -15.29
CA GLY A 223 -3.05 -15.31 -16.12
C GLY A 223 -1.75 -15.90 -15.56
N ALA A 224 -1.16 -15.33 -14.48
CA ALA A 224 0.03 -15.87 -13.82
C ALA A 224 -0.21 -16.19 -12.34
N MET A 225 -0.66 -15.20 -11.56
CA MET A 225 -0.86 -15.32 -10.11
C MET A 225 -2.36 -15.32 -9.75
N ALA A 226 -3.20 -15.04 -10.71
CA ALA A 226 -4.65 -14.94 -10.58
C ALA A 226 -5.34 -15.54 -11.79
N PRO A 227 -6.66 -15.80 -11.73
CA PRO A 227 -7.43 -16.19 -12.90
C PRO A 227 -7.21 -15.22 -14.07
N VAL A 228 -7.26 -15.73 -15.31
CA VAL A 228 -6.99 -14.95 -16.53
C VAL A 228 -8.02 -13.85 -16.78
N THR A 229 -9.24 -13.99 -16.27
CA THR A 229 -10.27 -12.97 -16.42
C THR A 229 -10.08 -11.83 -15.42
N ILE A 230 -10.33 -10.59 -15.84
CA ILE A 230 -10.27 -9.40 -14.97
C ILE A 230 -11.17 -9.59 -13.73
N THR A 231 -12.38 -10.12 -13.92
CA THR A 231 -13.32 -10.36 -12.80
C THR A 231 -12.75 -11.36 -11.81
N GLY A 232 -12.14 -12.46 -12.27
CA GLY A 232 -11.51 -13.45 -11.40
C GLY A 232 -10.30 -12.87 -10.67
N ALA A 233 -9.44 -12.12 -11.36
CA ALA A 233 -8.29 -11.45 -10.75
C ALA A 233 -8.72 -10.42 -9.69
N LEU A 234 -9.76 -9.61 -9.99
CA LEU A 234 -10.33 -8.67 -9.02
C LEU A 234 -10.98 -9.37 -7.83
N THR A 235 -11.59 -10.55 -8.01
CA THR A 235 -12.16 -11.34 -6.91
C THR A 235 -11.06 -11.79 -5.94
N LEU A 236 -9.95 -12.29 -6.47
CA LEU A 236 -8.78 -12.68 -5.67
C LEU A 236 -8.18 -11.49 -4.94
N ALA A 237 -7.87 -10.41 -5.67
CA ALA A 237 -7.31 -9.18 -5.09
C ALA A 237 -8.23 -8.62 -3.99
N HIS A 238 -9.55 -8.65 -4.22
CA HIS A 238 -10.52 -8.17 -3.25
C HIS A 238 -10.53 -9.02 -1.98
N ALA A 239 -10.47 -10.35 -2.10
CA ALA A 239 -10.37 -11.24 -0.94
C ALA A 239 -9.11 -10.96 -0.11
N GLU A 240 -7.96 -10.83 -0.75
CA GLU A 240 -6.70 -10.52 -0.08
C GLU A 240 -6.71 -9.14 0.60
N ALA A 241 -7.28 -8.13 -0.06
CA ALA A 241 -7.43 -6.80 0.54
C ALA A 241 -8.36 -6.83 1.76
N LEU A 242 -9.50 -7.53 1.68
CA LEU A 242 -10.42 -7.70 2.80
C LEU A 242 -9.76 -8.43 3.98
N ALA A 243 -8.93 -9.43 3.72
CA ALA A 243 -8.16 -10.10 4.77
C ALA A 243 -7.22 -9.12 5.48
N GLY A 244 -6.40 -8.36 4.74
CA GLY A 244 -5.50 -7.37 5.33
C GLY A 244 -6.23 -6.26 6.12
N ILE A 245 -7.35 -5.76 5.60
CA ILE A 245 -8.22 -4.81 6.30
C ILE A 245 -8.74 -5.42 7.61
N THR A 246 -9.17 -6.69 7.57
CA THR A 246 -9.68 -7.38 8.75
C THR A 246 -8.60 -7.53 9.82
N LEU A 247 -7.36 -7.86 9.44
CA LEU A 247 -6.24 -7.90 10.39
C LEU A 247 -6.03 -6.54 11.05
N ALA A 248 -5.88 -5.49 10.26
CA ALA A 248 -5.62 -4.14 10.77
C ALA A 248 -6.71 -3.66 11.75
N GLN A 249 -7.99 -3.83 11.37
CA GLN A 249 -9.12 -3.44 12.21
C GLN A 249 -9.28 -4.35 13.45
N SER A 250 -8.81 -5.58 13.38
CA SER A 250 -8.79 -6.49 14.55
C SER A 250 -7.71 -6.11 15.57
N VAL A 251 -6.60 -5.53 15.10
CA VAL A 251 -5.54 -5.00 15.95
C VAL A 251 -5.99 -3.70 16.61
N ARG A 252 -6.48 -2.77 15.79
CA ARG A 252 -6.99 -1.47 16.25
C ARG A 252 -8.16 -1.01 15.40
N PRO A 253 -9.39 -1.06 15.93
CA PRO A 253 -10.55 -0.46 15.26
C PRO A 253 -10.33 1.04 14.99
N GLY A 254 -10.69 1.49 13.80
CA GLY A 254 -10.48 2.88 13.39
C GLY A 254 -9.12 3.16 12.72
N THR A 255 -8.26 2.16 12.53
CA THR A 255 -7.02 2.31 11.76
C THR A 255 -7.32 2.85 10.35
N PRO A 256 -6.67 3.96 9.93
CA PRO A 256 -6.88 4.54 8.61
C PRO A 256 -6.29 3.64 7.52
N ILE A 257 -7.12 3.25 6.57
CA ILE A 257 -6.75 2.34 5.48
C ILE A 257 -7.18 2.90 4.13
N LEU A 258 -6.34 2.70 3.11
CA LEU A 258 -6.73 2.81 1.71
C LEU A 258 -6.81 1.42 1.11
N TYR A 259 -7.89 1.17 0.38
CA TYR A 259 -8.03 0.01 -0.47
C TYR A 259 -7.16 0.19 -1.72
N GLY A 260 -6.08 -0.54 -1.80
CA GLY A 260 -5.21 -0.60 -2.96
C GLY A 260 -5.55 -1.81 -3.82
N SER A 261 -5.27 -1.70 -5.10
CA SER A 261 -5.26 -2.84 -6.02
C SER A 261 -4.25 -2.54 -7.12
N PHE A 262 -3.41 -3.50 -7.39
CA PHE A 262 -2.45 -3.44 -8.48
C PHE A 262 -2.62 -4.71 -9.31
N THR A 263 -3.66 -4.66 -10.16
CA THR A 263 -4.04 -5.79 -11.00
C THR A 263 -3.73 -5.48 -12.46
N SER A 264 -2.91 -6.31 -13.08
CA SER A 264 -2.55 -6.25 -14.48
C SER A 264 -2.69 -7.62 -15.12
N ASN A 265 -2.65 -7.68 -16.43
CA ASN A 265 -2.45 -8.92 -17.16
C ASN A 265 -0.96 -9.19 -17.38
N VAL A 266 -0.65 -10.41 -17.74
CA VAL A 266 0.69 -10.84 -18.13
C VAL A 266 0.79 -10.82 -19.64
N ASP A 267 1.90 -10.30 -20.17
CA ASP A 267 2.27 -10.55 -21.55
C ASP A 267 2.72 -12.03 -21.68
N MET A 268 1.92 -12.82 -22.40
CA MET A 268 2.13 -14.26 -22.54
C MET A 268 3.41 -14.63 -23.30
N LYS A 269 4.03 -13.67 -23.98
CA LYS A 269 5.29 -13.86 -24.69
C LYS A 269 6.52 -13.74 -23.78
N SER A 270 6.53 -12.69 -22.97
CA SER A 270 7.69 -12.35 -22.13
C SER A 270 7.53 -12.82 -20.68
N GLY A 271 6.28 -13.10 -20.23
CA GLY A 271 5.95 -13.34 -18.84
C GLY A 271 5.96 -12.09 -17.96
N SER A 272 6.17 -10.92 -18.55
CA SER A 272 6.23 -9.65 -17.82
C SER A 272 4.84 -9.05 -17.58
N PRO A 273 4.65 -8.27 -16.51
CA PRO A 273 3.43 -7.50 -16.32
C PRO A 273 3.21 -6.52 -17.48
N ALA A 274 2.00 -6.52 -18.04
CA ALA A 274 1.63 -5.64 -19.15
C ALA A 274 0.94 -4.37 -18.62
N PHE A 275 1.72 -3.42 -18.13
CA PHE A 275 1.19 -2.15 -17.64
C PHE A 275 0.71 -1.25 -18.76
N GLY A 276 -0.24 -0.34 -18.45
CA GLY A 276 -0.80 0.61 -19.39
C GLY A 276 -1.74 0.00 -20.43
N THR A 277 -2.07 -1.28 -20.34
CA THR A 277 -3.04 -1.93 -21.21
C THR A 277 -4.49 -1.59 -20.86
N PRO A 278 -5.45 -1.74 -21.79
CA PRO A 278 -6.87 -1.57 -21.48
C PRO A 278 -7.35 -2.46 -20.32
N GLU A 279 -6.78 -3.65 -20.16
CA GLU A 279 -7.08 -4.57 -19.06
C GLU A 279 -6.65 -3.98 -17.73
N TYR A 280 -5.48 -3.36 -17.64
CA TYR A 280 -5.01 -2.67 -16.45
C TYR A 280 -5.97 -1.55 -16.05
N VAL A 281 -6.37 -0.70 -17.02
CA VAL A 281 -7.31 0.41 -16.78
C VAL A 281 -8.67 -0.11 -16.31
N LYS A 282 -9.21 -1.15 -16.95
CA LYS A 282 -10.48 -1.78 -16.54
C LYS A 282 -10.40 -2.36 -15.12
N ALA A 283 -9.27 -3.00 -14.79
CA ALA A 283 -9.04 -3.54 -13.45
C ALA A 283 -8.97 -2.41 -12.40
N ALA A 284 -8.29 -1.29 -12.71
CA ALA A 284 -8.22 -0.13 -11.84
C ALA A 284 -9.62 0.46 -11.57
N PHE A 285 -10.44 0.66 -12.62
CA PHE A 285 -11.83 1.11 -12.44
C PHE A 285 -12.67 0.14 -11.61
N GLY A 286 -12.53 -1.17 -11.88
CA GLY A 286 -13.22 -2.21 -11.11
C GLY A 286 -12.84 -2.19 -9.62
N ALA A 287 -11.55 -2.03 -9.33
CA ALA A 287 -11.04 -1.88 -7.96
C ALA A 287 -11.57 -0.61 -7.28
N GLY A 288 -11.61 0.51 -8.00
CA GLY A 288 -12.21 1.75 -7.48
C GLY A 288 -13.71 1.62 -7.17
N GLN A 289 -14.45 0.87 -7.97
CA GLN A 289 -15.85 0.55 -7.69
C GLN A 289 -16.02 -0.37 -6.46
N LEU A 290 -15.12 -1.34 -6.27
CA LEU A 290 -15.09 -2.19 -5.08
C LEU A 290 -14.77 -1.39 -3.82
N ALA A 291 -13.76 -0.52 -3.86
CA ALA A 291 -13.41 0.37 -2.75
C ALA A 291 -14.61 1.26 -2.35
N ARG A 292 -15.27 1.85 -3.33
CA ARG A 292 -16.49 2.66 -3.10
C ARG A 292 -17.64 1.83 -2.53
N TYR A 293 -17.80 0.59 -3.00
CA TYR A 293 -18.84 -0.32 -2.51
C TYR A 293 -18.67 -0.64 -1.01
N ILE A 294 -17.42 -0.85 -0.58
CA ILE A 294 -17.08 -1.09 0.83
C ILE A 294 -16.82 0.19 1.64
N LYS A 295 -16.96 1.38 1.03
CA LYS A 295 -16.79 2.72 1.65
C LYS A 295 -15.39 2.96 2.23
N VAL A 296 -14.36 2.42 1.63
CA VAL A 296 -12.95 2.64 1.99
C VAL A 296 -12.28 3.53 0.95
N PRO A 297 -11.42 4.50 1.34
CA PRO A 297 -10.69 5.31 0.37
C PRO A 297 -9.87 4.43 -0.58
N TRP A 298 -9.80 4.84 -1.84
CA TRP A 298 -9.17 4.04 -2.90
C TRP A 298 -7.79 4.60 -3.27
N ARG A 299 -6.84 3.70 -3.45
CA ARG A 299 -5.53 4.00 -4.03
C ARG A 299 -5.35 3.24 -5.34
N SER A 300 -4.95 3.94 -6.38
CA SER A 300 -4.52 3.38 -7.66
C SER A 300 -3.24 4.07 -8.14
N SER A 301 -2.75 3.65 -9.28
CA SER A 301 -1.66 4.33 -9.98
C SER A 301 -2.01 4.47 -11.45
N SER A 302 -1.57 5.55 -12.08
CA SER A 302 -1.44 5.58 -13.52
C SER A 302 -0.27 4.64 -13.87
N ALA A 303 -0.48 3.77 -14.84
CA ALA A 303 0.60 2.99 -15.41
C ALA A 303 0.57 3.20 -16.92
N THR A 304 1.73 3.49 -17.48
CA THR A 304 1.90 3.78 -18.89
C THR A 304 2.44 2.58 -19.65
N ALA A 305 2.08 2.43 -20.92
CA ALA A 305 2.68 1.44 -21.79
C ALA A 305 4.08 1.87 -22.25
N SER A 306 4.37 3.17 -22.24
CA SER A 306 5.71 3.69 -22.49
C SER A 306 6.66 3.34 -21.35
N ASN A 307 7.85 2.83 -21.70
CA ASN A 307 8.91 2.48 -20.75
C ASN A 307 9.92 3.61 -20.51
N THR A 308 9.67 4.78 -21.07
CA THR A 308 10.55 5.96 -20.98
C THR A 308 9.74 7.20 -20.56
N PRO A 309 10.35 8.19 -19.91
CA PRO A 309 9.71 9.47 -19.60
C PRO A 309 9.63 10.35 -20.87
N ASP A 310 8.76 9.97 -21.81
CA ASP A 310 8.55 10.66 -23.08
C ASP A 310 7.15 11.30 -23.17
N ALA A 311 6.85 11.90 -24.32
CA ALA A 311 5.55 12.52 -24.56
C ALA A 311 4.39 11.51 -24.51
N GLN A 312 4.62 10.26 -24.91
CA GLN A 312 3.62 9.19 -24.83
C GLN A 312 3.32 8.87 -23.37
N ALA A 313 4.34 8.69 -22.51
CA ALA A 313 4.14 8.45 -21.07
C ALA A 313 3.39 9.61 -20.42
N ALA A 314 3.71 10.85 -20.75
CA ALA A 314 3.02 12.02 -20.24
C ALA A 314 1.54 12.05 -20.66
N TYR A 315 1.25 11.75 -21.91
CA TYR A 315 -0.12 11.66 -22.42
C TYR A 315 -0.92 10.54 -21.74
N GLU A 316 -0.36 9.33 -21.67
CA GLU A 316 -1.01 8.17 -21.05
C GLU A 316 -1.27 8.37 -19.54
N ALA A 317 -0.38 9.08 -18.84
CA ALA A 317 -0.55 9.37 -17.43
C ALA A 317 -1.68 10.37 -17.14
N GLN A 318 -2.08 11.19 -18.13
CA GLN A 318 -3.16 12.17 -18.01
C GLN A 318 -4.54 11.59 -18.35
N MET A 319 -4.58 10.52 -19.14
CA MET A 319 -5.82 9.87 -19.57
C MET A 319 -6.38 8.91 -18.51
#